data_febccfdc24fa633192e4ebd47e1f91aa
#
_entry.id   febccfdc24fa633192e4ebd47e1f91aa
#
_cell.length_a   1.000
_cell.length_b   1.000
_cell.length_c   1.000
_cell.angle_alpha   90.00
_cell.angle_beta   90.00
_cell.angle_gamma   90.00
#
_symmetry.space_group_name_H-M   'P 1'
#
loop_
_entity.id
_entity.type
_entity.pdbx_description
1 polymer ?
#
loop_
_entity_poly.entity_id
_entity_poly.type
_entity_poly.pdbx_seq_one_letter_code
_entity_poly.pdbx_strand_id
1 'polypeptide(L)'
;MLSVWITGASSGIGEACAYRYAAQGARLILTSSSAERLEKVAEKCRAAGATQVVVLPYDFSSNDDIEALVQSAWDATEGIDIVMLNAGISQRTNVEDTSMEMVRKIMEVNYFAPVAIAKDLLPRMLSAGGGKIAVTTSIAGRFGFPLRCGYSSSKFALYGFFETLQAEYYDAGIRVTIVCPGRVQTNISRYALDKGGKPHGVMDPGQAGGMTAEAAARVITNAIAKGKREVLVGRKELLMVYIKRFFPGLCAMLARMIKPM
;
A
#
# COMPACT_ATOMS: atom_id res chain seq x y z
N MET A 1 23.11 -7.86 -1.96
CA MET A 1 22.11 -7.71 -3.06
C MET A 1 20.79 -7.38 -2.40
N LEU A 2 20.01 -6.42 -2.93
CA LEU A 2 18.79 -5.92 -2.29
C LEU A 2 17.64 -6.93 -2.42
N SER A 3 17.00 -7.31 -1.30
CA SER A 3 15.83 -8.18 -1.25
C SER A 3 14.58 -7.36 -0.93
N VAL A 4 13.58 -7.39 -1.80
CA VAL A 4 12.38 -6.56 -1.69
C VAL A 4 11.12 -7.42 -1.75
N TRP A 5 10.32 -7.37 -0.71
CA TRP A 5 8.99 -7.98 -0.69
C TRP A 5 7.90 -6.94 -0.95
N ILE A 6 7.03 -7.19 -1.93
CA ILE A 6 5.96 -6.26 -2.31
C ILE A 6 4.61 -6.98 -2.24
N THR A 7 3.73 -6.51 -1.36
CA THR A 7 2.33 -6.94 -1.33
C THR A 7 1.48 -6.09 -2.28
N GLY A 8 0.43 -6.66 -2.87
CA GLY A 8 -0.35 -5.99 -3.92
C GLY A 8 0.46 -5.75 -5.19
N ALA A 9 1.40 -6.65 -5.49
CA ALA A 9 2.35 -6.51 -6.60
C ALA A 9 1.74 -6.78 -7.99
N SER A 10 0.51 -7.30 -8.08
CA SER A 10 -0.11 -7.73 -9.34
C SER A 10 -0.65 -6.59 -10.22
N SER A 11 -0.60 -5.34 -9.75
CA SER A 11 -1.08 -4.17 -10.52
C SER A 11 -0.65 -2.83 -9.92
N GLY A 12 -0.74 -1.77 -10.72
CA GLY A 12 -0.65 -0.38 -10.27
C GLY A 12 0.66 -0.01 -9.61
N ILE A 13 0.61 0.60 -8.41
CA ILE A 13 1.80 1.08 -7.69
C ILE A 13 2.75 -0.07 -7.35
N GLY A 14 2.22 -1.19 -6.84
CA GLY A 14 3.05 -2.35 -6.46
C GLY A 14 3.77 -2.95 -7.65
N GLU A 15 3.07 -3.17 -8.76
CA GLU A 15 3.64 -3.63 -10.04
C GLU A 15 4.74 -2.68 -10.55
N ALA A 16 4.45 -1.38 -10.59
CA ALA A 16 5.41 -0.39 -11.07
C ALA A 16 6.66 -0.28 -10.16
N CYS A 17 6.50 -0.46 -8.85
CA CYS A 17 7.63 -0.54 -7.91
C CYS A 17 8.44 -1.82 -8.15
N ALA A 18 7.79 -2.96 -8.41
CA ALA A 18 8.48 -4.21 -8.72
C ALA A 18 9.40 -4.07 -9.94
N TYR A 19 8.91 -3.45 -11.02
CA TYR A 19 9.74 -3.18 -12.21
C TYR A 19 10.93 -2.27 -11.92
N ARG A 20 10.76 -1.27 -11.06
CA ARG A 20 11.87 -0.39 -10.69
C ARG A 20 12.94 -1.07 -9.86
N TYR A 21 12.57 -1.95 -8.95
CA TYR A 21 13.55 -2.75 -8.18
C TYR A 21 14.18 -3.83 -9.06
N ALA A 22 13.41 -4.44 -9.97
CA ALA A 22 13.93 -5.38 -10.97
C ALA A 22 15.07 -4.76 -11.81
N ALA A 23 14.85 -3.54 -12.33
CA ALA A 23 15.87 -2.80 -13.09
C ALA A 23 17.13 -2.43 -12.28
N GLN A 24 17.11 -2.58 -10.95
CA GLN A 24 18.25 -2.41 -10.06
C GLN A 24 18.92 -3.74 -9.68
N GLY A 25 18.51 -4.85 -10.30
CA GLY A 25 19.05 -6.18 -10.01
C GLY A 25 18.59 -6.76 -8.67
N ALA A 26 17.45 -6.31 -8.12
CA ALA A 26 16.96 -6.80 -6.83
C ALA A 26 16.45 -8.26 -6.91
N ARG A 27 16.49 -8.94 -5.76
CA ARG A 27 15.69 -10.14 -5.49
C ARG A 27 14.30 -9.68 -5.08
N LEU A 28 13.25 -10.22 -5.72
CA LEU A 28 11.87 -9.80 -5.52
C LEU A 28 11.01 -10.92 -4.97
N ILE A 29 10.16 -10.59 -4.01
CA ILE A 29 9.07 -11.43 -3.55
C ILE A 29 7.78 -10.67 -3.86
N LEU A 30 6.91 -11.27 -4.67
CA LEU A 30 5.68 -10.65 -5.16
C LEU A 30 4.47 -11.37 -4.59
N THR A 31 3.61 -10.65 -3.88
CA THR A 31 2.40 -11.20 -3.22
C THR A 31 1.15 -10.43 -3.65
N SER A 32 0.11 -11.16 -4.01
CA SER A 32 -1.29 -10.73 -4.18
C SER A 32 -2.20 -11.96 -4.31
N SER A 33 -3.52 -11.76 -4.35
CA SER A 33 -4.49 -12.86 -4.46
C SER A 33 -4.53 -13.57 -5.82
N SER A 34 -3.95 -12.99 -6.88
CA SER A 34 -3.98 -13.57 -8.24
C SER A 34 -2.61 -14.08 -8.66
N ALA A 35 -2.40 -15.38 -8.58
CA ALA A 35 -1.19 -16.04 -9.04
C ALA A 35 -0.89 -15.74 -10.52
N GLU A 36 -1.91 -15.82 -11.39
CA GLU A 36 -1.77 -15.55 -12.82
C GLU A 36 -1.23 -14.14 -13.12
N ARG A 37 -1.78 -13.12 -12.45
CA ARG A 37 -1.32 -11.73 -12.63
C ARG A 37 0.06 -11.51 -12.05
N LEU A 38 0.38 -12.15 -10.92
CA LEU A 38 1.72 -12.11 -10.34
C LEU A 38 2.76 -12.68 -11.27
N GLU A 39 2.47 -13.83 -11.91
CA GLU A 39 3.43 -14.47 -12.82
C GLU A 39 3.72 -13.58 -14.04
N LYS A 40 2.70 -12.93 -14.61
CA LYS A 40 2.90 -11.93 -15.70
C LYS A 40 3.81 -10.76 -15.26
N VAL A 41 3.70 -10.33 -14.01
CA VAL A 41 4.60 -9.29 -13.45
C VAL A 41 6.00 -9.86 -13.22
N ALA A 42 6.09 -11.09 -12.72
CA ALA A 42 7.36 -11.76 -12.45
C ALA A 42 8.17 -11.97 -13.74
N GLU A 43 7.54 -12.39 -14.84
CA GLU A 43 8.18 -12.51 -16.15
C GLU A 43 8.80 -11.17 -16.61
N LYS A 44 8.04 -10.08 -16.49
CA LYS A 44 8.55 -8.74 -16.83
C LYS A 44 9.66 -8.28 -15.88
N CYS A 45 9.59 -8.62 -14.59
CA CYS A 45 10.66 -8.32 -13.64
C CYS A 45 11.96 -9.09 -13.98
N ARG A 46 11.86 -10.36 -14.34
CA ARG A 46 13.02 -11.16 -14.80
C ARG A 46 13.63 -10.53 -16.08
N ALA A 47 12.80 -10.16 -17.04
CA ALA A 47 13.25 -9.48 -18.26
C ALA A 47 13.86 -8.09 -18.00
N ALA A 48 13.43 -7.40 -16.95
CA ALA A 48 13.96 -6.09 -16.53
C ALA A 48 15.27 -6.17 -15.73
N GLY A 49 15.76 -7.37 -15.40
CA GLY A 49 17.04 -7.58 -14.72
C GLY A 49 16.99 -7.99 -13.26
N ALA A 50 15.80 -8.36 -12.75
CA ALA A 50 15.73 -8.96 -11.40
C ALA A 50 16.57 -10.24 -11.33
N THR A 51 17.39 -10.38 -10.30
CA THR A 51 18.27 -11.55 -10.13
C THR A 51 17.53 -12.78 -9.61
N GLN A 52 16.41 -12.55 -8.93
CA GLN A 52 15.49 -13.59 -8.48
C GLN A 52 14.08 -13.00 -8.40
N VAL A 53 13.07 -13.77 -8.76
CA VAL A 53 11.65 -13.40 -8.55
C VAL A 53 10.90 -14.60 -8.02
N VAL A 54 10.38 -14.45 -6.81
CA VAL A 54 9.55 -15.45 -6.12
C VAL A 54 8.11 -14.94 -6.11
N VAL A 55 7.18 -15.77 -6.52
CA VAL A 55 5.75 -15.49 -6.52
C VAL A 55 5.11 -16.22 -5.35
N LEU A 56 4.54 -15.48 -4.40
CA LEU A 56 3.82 -16.00 -3.24
C LEU A 56 2.38 -15.49 -3.25
N PRO A 57 1.45 -16.21 -3.88
CA PRO A 57 0.04 -15.84 -3.88
C PRO A 57 -0.55 -15.91 -2.47
N TYR A 58 -1.29 -14.85 -2.07
CA TYR A 58 -1.97 -14.80 -0.78
C TYR A 58 -3.18 -13.86 -0.84
N ASP A 59 -4.31 -14.26 -0.26
CA ASP A 59 -5.51 -13.45 -0.11
C ASP A 59 -5.57 -12.85 1.30
N PHE A 60 -5.33 -11.56 1.40
CA PHE A 60 -5.37 -10.82 2.66
C PHE A 60 -6.78 -10.57 3.21
N SER A 61 -7.83 -11.11 2.60
CA SER A 61 -9.18 -11.07 3.18
C SER A 61 -9.39 -12.12 4.29
N SER A 62 -8.51 -13.11 4.39
CA SER A 62 -8.35 -14.04 5.51
C SER A 62 -6.87 -14.01 5.91
N ASN A 63 -6.57 -13.77 7.18
CA ASN A 63 -5.20 -13.63 7.68
C ASN A 63 -4.77 -14.84 8.53
N ASP A 64 -5.32 -16.01 8.23
CA ASP A 64 -5.17 -17.22 9.05
C ASP A 64 -3.72 -17.75 9.11
N ASP A 65 -2.90 -17.51 8.08
CA ASP A 65 -1.54 -18.03 7.93
C ASP A 65 -0.49 -16.95 7.59
N ILE A 66 -0.62 -15.74 8.12
CA ILE A 66 0.35 -14.67 7.84
C ILE A 66 1.76 -15.02 8.31
N GLU A 67 1.90 -15.70 9.45
CA GLU A 67 3.20 -16.15 9.95
C GLU A 67 3.89 -17.08 8.96
N ALA A 68 3.19 -18.07 8.40
CA ALA A 68 3.72 -18.96 7.38
C ALA A 68 4.08 -18.22 6.08
N LEU A 69 3.29 -17.22 5.69
CA LEU A 69 3.61 -16.34 4.56
C LEU A 69 4.91 -15.55 4.80
N VAL A 70 5.06 -14.97 5.98
CA VAL A 70 6.27 -14.19 6.37
C VAL A 70 7.50 -15.12 6.41
N GLN A 71 7.36 -16.32 6.97
CA GLN A 71 8.43 -17.33 6.99
C GLN A 71 8.86 -17.67 5.56
N SER A 72 7.89 -18.02 4.70
CA SER A 72 8.16 -18.35 3.29
C SER A 72 8.83 -17.19 2.53
N ALA A 73 8.39 -15.96 2.79
CA ALA A 73 8.99 -14.78 2.16
C ALA A 73 10.42 -14.53 2.65
N TRP A 74 10.68 -14.72 3.95
CA TRP A 74 12.01 -14.54 4.54
C TRP A 74 13.01 -15.56 4.00
N ASP A 75 12.62 -16.84 3.98
CA ASP A 75 13.48 -17.95 3.54
C ASP A 75 13.78 -17.88 2.03
N ALA A 76 12.83 -17.41 1.23
CA ALA A 76 12.98 -17.31 -0.22
C ALA A 76 14.15 -16.44 -0.67
N THR A 77 14.59 -15.48 0.15
CA THR A 77 15.69 -14.56 -0.18
C THR A 77 16.75 -14.45 0.92
N GLU A 78 16.70 -15.37 1.90
CA GLU A 78 17.62 -15.38 3.05
C GLU A 78 17.66 -14.03 3.79
N GLY A 79 16.50 -13.40 3.90
CA GLY A 79 16.31 -12.09 4.53
C GLY A 79 15.66 -11.06 3.61
N ILE A 80 15.03 -10.05 4.21
CA ILE A 80 14.28 -9.00 3.53
C ILE A 80 14.81 -7.64 3.96
N ASP A 81 15.40 -6.88 3.01
CA ASP A 81 15.89 -5.52 3.27
C ASP A 81 14.76 -4.49 3.26
N ILE A 82 13.77 -4.69 2.36
CA ILE A 82 12.62 -3.80 2.20
C ILE A 82 11.34 -4.62 2.10
N VAL A 83 10.34 -4.30 2.93
CA VAL A 83 8.96 -4.74 2.71
C VAL A 83 8.09 -3.55 2.30
N MET A 84 7.33 -3.73 1.21
CA MET A 84 6.32 -2.77 0.75
C MET A 84 4.92 -3.34 1.02
N LEU A 85 4.29 -2.88 2.08
CA LEU A 85 2.92 -3.20 2.49
C LEU A 85 1.96 -2.32 1.67
N ASN A 86 1.70 -2.76 0.43
CA ASN A 86 0.97 -1.97 -0.56
C ASN A 86 -0.40 -2.57 -0.94
N ALA A 87 -0.68 -3.82 -0.59
CA ALA A 87 -1.99 -4.42 -0.81
C ALA A 87 -3.11 -3.57 -0.18
N GLY A 88 -4.26 -3.51 -0.86
CA GLY A 88 -5.39 -2.78 -0.34
C GLY A 88 -6.58 -2.78 -1.29
N ILE A 89 -7.76 -2.67 -0.70
CA ILE A 89 -9.06 -2.56 -1.39
C ILE A 89 -9.75 -1.27 -0.99
N SER A 90 -10.68 -0.81 -1.81
CA SER A 90 -11.46 0.42 -1.58
C SER A 90 -12.96 0.14 -1.66
N GLN A 91 -13.78 1.17 -1.40
CA GLN A 91 -15.24 1.10 -1.53
C GLN A 91 -15.79 2.30 -2.27
N ARG A 92 -17.05 2.17 -2.74
CA ARG A 92 -17.87 3.23 -3.33
C ARG A 92 -19.31 3.09 -2.81
N THR A 93 -19.48 3.41 -1.50
CA THR A 93 -20.77 3.30 -0.80
C THR A 93 -20.95 4.47 0.14
N ASN A 94 -22.19 4.94 0.34
CA ASN A 94 -22.53 5.85 1.43
C ASN A 94 -22.34 5.16 2.78
N VAL A 95 -22.24 5.93 3.86
CA VAL A 95 -22.06 5.38 5.21
C VAL A 95 -23.23 4.47 5.59
N GLU A 96 -24.46 4.87 5.28
CA GLU A 96 -25.69 4.11 5.55
C GLU A 96 -25.77 2.78 4.79
N ASP A 97 -25.22 2.73 3.56
CA ASP A 97 -25.19 1.53 2.71
C ASP A 97 -23.97 0.63 2.97
N THR A 98 -23.05 1.06 3.81
CA THR A 98 -21.82 0.31 4.10
C THR A 98 -22.07 -0.69 5.22
N SER A 99 -22.14 -1.98 4.90
CA SER A 99 -22.28 -3.02 5.93
C SER A 99 -21.07 -3.12 6.84
N MET A 100 -21.27 -3.55 8.08
CA MET A 100 -20.15 -3.82 9.01
C MET A 100 -19.25 -4.95 8.52
N GLU A 101 -19.77 -5.90 7.73
CA GLU A 101 -18.98 -6.94 7.07
C GLU A 101 -17.98 -6.30 6.08
N MET A 102 -18.45 -5.38 5.24
CA MET A 102 -17.58 -4.63 4.33
C MET A 102 -16.52 -3.83 5.08
N VAL A 103 -16.89 -3.15 6.18
CA VAL A 103 -15.93 -2.42 7.02
C VAL A 103 -14.86 -3.37 7.57
N ARG A 104 -15.26 -4.53 8.12
CA ARG A 104 -14.33 -5.54 8.63
C ARG A 104 -13.41 -6.06 7.54
N LYS A 105 -13.94 -6.42 6.36
CA LYS A 105 -13.14 -6.88 5.22
C LYS A 105 -12.10 -5.85 4.78
N ILE A 106 -12.49 -4.56 4.71
CA ILE A 106 -11.56 -3.48 4.35
C ILE A 106 -10.48 -3.31 5.44
N MET A 107 -10.86 -3.38 6.71
CA MET A 107 -9.90 -3.31 7.82
C MET A 107 -8.95 -4.52 7.81
N GLU A 108 -9.45 -5.70 7.50
CA GLU A 108 -8.64 -6.92 7.42
C GLU A 108 -7.52 -6.76 6.38
N VAL A 109 -7.89 -6.43 5.14
CA VAL A 109 -6.91 -6.30 4.04
C VAL A 109 -5.99 -5.08 4.22
N ASN A 110 -6.56 -3.94 4.62
CA ASN A 110 -5.83 -2.67 4.57
C ASN A 110 -5.05 -2.35 5.85
N TYR A 111 -5.45 -2.92 6.99
CA TYR A 111 -4.86 -2.60 8.30
C TYR A 111 -4.32 -3.83 9.02
N PHE A 112 -5.13 -4.86 9.27
CA PHE A 112 -4.67 -6.01 10.07
C PHE A 112 -3.58 -6.80 9.35
N ALA A 113 -3.73 -7.08 8.06
CA ALA A 113 -2.71 -7.78 7.28
C ALA A 113 -1.34 -7.08 7.28
N PRO A 114 -1.22 -5.79 6.92
CA PRO A 114 0.07 -5.10 6.96
C PRO A 114 0.63 -4.97 8.38
N VAL A 115 -0.21 -4.85 9.42
CA VAL A 115 0.22 -4.83 10.82
C VAL A 115 0.78 -6.20 11.23
N ALA A 116 0.09 -7.29 10.92
CA ALA A 116 0.54 -8.64 11.22
C ALA A 116 1.88 -8.95 10.54
N ILE A 117 2.00 -8.66 9.23
CA ILE A 117 3.27 -8.82 8.51
C ILE A 117 4.40 -8.00 9.16
N ALA A 118 4.14 -6.73 9.50
CA ALA A 118 5.15 -5.88 10.11
C ALA A 118 5.60 -6.41 11.49
N LYS A 119 4.66 -6.88 12.31
CA LYS A 119 4.96 -7.48 13.63
C LYS A 119 5.80 -8.73 13.53
N ASP A 120 5.52 -9.58 12.57
CA ASP A 120 6.23 -10.86 12.36
C ASP A 120 7.62 -10.65 11.76
N LEU A 121 7.76 -9.69 10.84
CA LEU A 121 9.05 -9.33 10.25
C LEU A 121 9.97 -8.60 11.21
N LEU A 122 9.42 -7.82 12.14
CA LEU A 122 10.19 -6.93 13.01
C LEU A 122 11.30 -7.64 13.79
N PRO A 123 11.06 -8.77 14.50
CA PRO A 123 12.13 -9.48 15.21
C PRO A 123 13.24 -9.97 14.28
N ARG A 124 12.87 -10.44 13.08
CA ARG A 124 13.80 -10.93 12.07
C ARG A 124 14.67 -9.81 11.52
N MET A 125 14.07 -8.66 11.20
CA MET A 125 14.79 -7.46 10.73
C MET A 125 15.72 -6.92 11.83
N LEU A 126 15.28 -6.89 13.08
CA LEU A 126 16.13 -6.46 14.20
C LEU A 126 17.36 -7.37 14.36
N SER A 127 17.16 -8.68 14.29
CA SER A 127 18.25 -9.65 14.34
C SER A 127 19.23 -9.54 13.15
N ALA A 128 18.75 -9.08 12.00
CA ALA A 128 19.55 -8.81 10.81
C ALA A 128 20.23 -7.42 10.81
N GLY A 129 20.07 -6.62 11.87
CA GLY A 129 20.68 -5.29 12.00
C GLY A 129 19.83 -4.14 11.45
N GLY A 130 18.57 -4.37 11.15
CA GLY A 130 17.61 -3.36 10.70
C GLY A 130 16.91 -3.71 9.38
N GLY A 131 16.13 -2.77 8.87
CA GLY A 131 15.37 -2.94 7.63
C GLY A 131 14.47 -1.76 7.33
N LYS A 132 13.84 -1.79 6.15
CA LYS A 132 12.93 -0.73 5.70
C LYS A 132 11.53 -1.28 5.51
N ILE A 133 10.55 -0.59 6.10
CA ILE A 133 9.13 -0.92 5.98
C ILE A 133 8.43 0.26 5.29
N ALA A 134 7.88 0.04 4.12
CA ALA A 134 7.06 1.02 3.43
C ALA A 134 5.59 0.60 3.52
N VAL A 135 4.71 1.48 3.99
CA VAL A 135 3.27 1.22 4.07
C VAL A 135 2.49 2.20 3.21
N THR A 136 1.62 1.67 2.34
CA THR A 136 0.79 2.49 1.45
C THR A 136 -0.50 2.89 2.14
N THR A 137 -0.59 4.17 2.51
CA THR A 137 -1.79 4.82 3.00
C THR A 137 -2.57 5.48 1.85
N SER A 138 -3.08 6.68 2.04
CA SER A 138 -3.74 7.54 1.04
C SER A 138 -3.94 8.93 1.63
N ILE A 139 -4.17 9.93 0.78
CA ILE A 139 -4.74 11.21 1.26
C ILE A 139 -6.09 11.00 1.97
N ALA A 140 -6.83 9.92 1.65
CA ALA A 140 -8.02 9.52 2.40
C ALA A 140 -7.72 9.01 3.82
N GLY A 141 -6.46 8.80 4.18
CA GLY A 141 -5.98 8.59 5.55
C GLY A 141 -5.58 9.89 6.27
N ARG A 142 -5.74 11.05 5.62
CA ARG A 142 -5.48 12.37 6.21
C ARG A 142 -6.76 13.19 6.40
N PHE A 143 -7.80 12.90 5.63
CA PHE A 143 -9.15 13.46 5.81
C PHE A 143 -10.21 12.50 5.29
N GLY A 144 -11.44 12.59 5.82
CA GLY A 144 -12.56 11.75 5.39
C GLY A 144 -12.97 12.07 3.95
N PHE A 145 -13.19 11.03 3.16
CA PHE A 145 -13.54 11.13 1.75
C PHE A 145 -14.95 10.55 1.51
N PRO A 146 -15.87 11.25 0.81
CA PRO A 146 -17.18 10.71 0.51
C PRO A 146 -17.12 9.32 -0.15
N LEU A 147 -18.08 8.47 0.13
CA LEU A 147 -18.21 7.10 -0.36
C LEU A 147 -17.06 6.13 0.04
N ARG A 148 -16.26 6.48 1.05
CA ARG A 148 -15.05 5.72 1.43
C ARG A 148 -14.85 5.61 2.95
N CYS A 149 -15.92 5.49 3.72
CA CYS A 149 -15.84 5.51 5.18
C CYS A 149 -14.89 4.41 5.72
N GLY A 150 -15.09 3.13 5.39
CA GLY A 150 -14.23 2.03 5.80
C GLY A 150 -12.80 2.15 5.25
N TYR A 151 -12.66 2.56 3.98
CA TYR A 151 -11.35 2.80 3.38
C TYR A 151 -10.59 3.92 4.09
N SER A 152 -11.22 5.08 4.31
CA SER A 152 -10.59 6.18 5.03
C SER A 152 -10.19 5.74 6.43
N SER A 153 -11.07 5.08 7.18
CA SER A 153 -10.78 4.58 8.52
C SER A 153 -9.55 3.66 8.53
N SER A 154 -9.48 2.70 7.61
CA SER A 154 -8.33 1.79 7.52
C SER A 154 -7.03 2.52 7.22
N LYS A 155 -7.07 3.53 6.35
CA LYS A 155 -5.86 4.30 5.98
C LYS A 155 -5.44 5.29 7.08
N PHE A 156 -6.37 5.79 7.91
CA PHE A 156 -6.05 6.54 9.13
C PHE A 156 -5.38 5.65 10.20
N ALA A 157 -5.91 4.44 10.39
CA ALA A 157 -5.38 3.51 11.39
C ALA A 157 -3.90 3.16 11.15
N LEU A 158 -3.47 3.05 9.88
CA LEU A 158 -2.08 2.80 9.51
C LEU A 158 -1.12 3.87 10.04
N TYR A 159 -1.53 5.15 10.05
CA TYR A 159 -0.69 6.22 10.60
C TYR A 159 -0.37 5.97 12.07
N GLY A 160 -1.38 5.66 12.90
CA GLY A 160 -1.18 5.41 14.31
C GLY A 160 -0.16 4.30 14.55
N PHE A 161 -0.34 3.15 13.91
CA PHE A 161 0.55 2.00 14.10
C PHE A 161 1.97 2.26 13.57
N PHE A 162 2.10 2.72 12.33
CA PHE A 162 3.42 2.82 11.68
C PHE A 162 4.24 4.03 12.13
N GLU A 163 3.61 5.11 12.60
CA GLU A 163 4.31 6.21 13.28
C GLU A 163 4.85 5.75 14.64
N THR A 164 4.08 4.95 15.40
CA THR A 164 4.52 4.35 16.66
C THR A 164 5.70 3.40 16.43
N LEU A 165 5.58 2.46 15.49
CA LEU A 165 6.65 1.53 15.15
C LEU A 165 7.94 2.28 14.76
N GLN A 166 7.81 3.36 13.99
CA GLN A 166 8.96 4.19 13.63
C GLN A 166 9.59 4.86 14.85
N ALA A 167 8.79 5.37 15.78
CA ALA A 167 9.30 6.03 16.98
C ALA A 167 10.04 5.05 17.92
N GLU A 168 9.50 3.85 18.08
CA GLU A 168 10.05 2.83 18.98
C GLU A 168 11.35 2.19 18.46
N TYR A 169 11.46 1.97 17.14
CA TYR A 169 12.55 1.15 16.56
C TYR A 169 13.50 1.93 15.63
N TYR A 170 13.43 3.26 15.64
CA TYR A 170 14.31 4.07 14.80
C TYR A 170 15.80 3.84 15.12
N ASP A 171 16.16 3.89 16.39
CA ASP A 171 17.54 3.71 16.85
C ASP A 171 18.03 2.25 16.70
N ALA A 172 17.10 1.30 16.60
CA ALA A 172 17.38 -0.10 16.32
C ALA A 172 17.55 -0.42 14.81
N GLY A 173 17.64 0.61 13.94
CA GLY A 173 17.90 0.42 12.52
C GLY A 173 16.66 0.21 11.64
N ILE A 174 15.44 0.25 12.20
CA ILE A 174 14.21 0.17 11.41
C ILE A 174 13.86 1.54 10.83
N ARG A 175 13.57 1.56 9.54
CA ARG A 175 13.14 2.78 8.81
C ARG A 175 11.76 2.58 8.21
N VAL A 176 10.79 3.34 8.70
CA VAL A 176 9.43 3.30 8.16
C VAL A 176 9.24 4.45 7.17
N THR A 177 8.66 4.16 6.01
CA THR A 177 8.22 5.16 5.04
C THR A 177 6.71 5.04 4.84
N ILE A 178 5.96 6.02 5.33
CA ILE A 178 4.51 6.10 5.08
C ILE A 178 4.31 6.72 3.70
N VAL A 179 3.83 5.92 2.76
CA VAL A 179 3.50 6.35 1.40
C VAL A 179 2.06 6.85 1.39
N CYS A 180 1.85 8.12 1.04
CA CYS A 180 0.54 8.75 1.02
C CYS A 180 0.15 9.15 -0.42
N PRO A 181 -0.44 8.24 -1.22
CA PRO A 181 -0.88 8.58 -2.56
C PRO A 181 -2.12 9.45 -2.55
N GLY A 182 -2.13 10.41 -3.48
CA GLY A 182 -3.33 11.10 -3.95
C GLY A 182 -3.97 10.34 -5.11
N ARG A 183 -4.03 10.96 -6.28
CA ARG A 183 -4.60 10.36 -7.49
C ARG A 183 -3.50 9.73 -8.34
N VAL A 184 -3.46 8.40 -8.36
CA VAL A 184 -2.53 7.62 -9.18
C VAL A 184 -3.34 6.71 -10.10
N GLN A 185 -3.01 6.64 -11.38
CA GLN A 185 -3.66 5.80 -12.38
C GLN A 185 -3.46 4.31 -12.05
N THR A 186 -4.47 3.73 -11.39
CA THR A 186 -4.52 2.33 -10.99
C THR A 186 -5.95 1.81 -11.08
N ASN A 187 -6.13 0.50 -11.05
CA ASN A 187 -7.45 -0.11 -11.12
C ASN A 187 -8.20 -0.14 -9.77
N ILE A 188 -7.71 0.50 -8.71
CA ILE A 188 -8.30 0.44 -7.37
C ILE A 188 -9.76 0.94 -7.34
N SER A 189 -10.13 1.91 -8.18
CA SER A 189 -11.52 2.37 -8.28
C SER A 189 -12.43 1.35 -8.97
N ARG A 190 -11.95 0.65 -9.98
CA ARG A 190 -12.72 -0.40 -10.67
C ARG A 190 -13.00 -1.59 -9.76
N TYR A 191 -12.04 -1.97 -8.92
CA TYR A 191 -12.16 -3.08 -7.97
C TYR A 191 -12.72 -2.64 -6.60
N ALA A 192 -13.06 -1.35 -6.43
CA ALA A 192 -13.70 -0.88 -5.21
C ALA A 192 -15.05 -1.58 -4.99
N LEU A 193 -15.36 -1.91 -3.75
CA LEU A 193 -16.60 -2.61 -3.40
C LEU A 193 -17.80 -1.64 -3.49
N ASP A 194 -18.83 -2.02 -4.19
CA ASP A 194 -20.14 -1.37 -4.18
C ASP A 194 -20.98 -1.81 -2.97
N LYS A 195 -22.21 -1.31 -2.82
CA LYS A 195 -23.11 -1.66 -1.71
C LYS A 195 -23.47 -3.15 -1.64
N GLY A 196 -23.33 -3.88 -2.75
CA GLY A 196 -23.55 -5.33 -2.82
C GLY A 196 -22.26 -6.13 -2.58
N GLY A 197 -21.14 -5.49 -2.24
CA GLY A 197 -19.85 -6.15 -2.08
C GLY A 197 -19.20 -6.58 -3.40
N LYS A 198 -19.73 -6.16 -4.55
CA LYS A 198 -19.22 -6.45 -5.89
C LYS A 198 -18.27 -5.36 -6.38
N PRO A 199 -17.40 -5.66 -7.36
CA PRO A 199 -16.55 -4.64 -7.96
C PRO A 199 -17.38 -3.52 -8.61
N HIS A 200 -17.03 -2.26 -8.32
CA HIS A 200 -17.68 -1.06 -8.86
C HIS A 200 -17.62 -0.97 -10.40
N GLY A 201 -16.58 -1.55 -11.00
CA GLY A 201 -16.43 -1.65 -12.47
C GLY A 201 -15.99 -0.37 -13.18
N VAL A 202 -16.16 0.80 -12.56
CA VAL A 202 -15.91 2.11 -13.20
C VAL A 202 -14.61 2.74 -12.70
N MET A 203 -13.88 3.41 -13.61
CA MET A 203 -12.72 4.21 -13.26
C MET A 203 -13.16 5.61 -12.86
N ASP A 204 -12.82 6.04 -11.64
CA ASP A 204 -13.07 7.43 -11.22
C ASP A 204 -12.35 8.42 -12.16
N PRO A 205 -13.00 9.48 -12.67
CA PRO A 205 -12.34 10.46 -13.55
C PRO A 205 -11.11 11.11 -12.91
N GLY A 206 -11.16 11.36 -11.61
CA GLY A 206 -10.02 11.87 -10.86
C GLY A 206 -8.83 10.92 -10.80
N GLN A 207 -9.09 9.61 -10.78
CA GLN A 207 -8.06 8.57 -10.81
C GLN A 207 -7.42 8.47 -12.21
N ALA A 208 -8.24 8.52 -13.26
CA ALA A 208 -7.79 8.49 -14.66
C ALA A 208 -6.86 9.68 -15.00
N GLY A 209 -7.14 10.87 -14.47
CA GLY A 209 -6.30 12.07 -14.64
C GLY A 209 -5.13 12.18 -13.66
N GLY A 210 -4.88 11.16 -12.83
CA GLY A 210 -3.84 11.17 -11.81
C GLY A 210 -2.41 11.05 -12.36
N MET A 211 -1.46 10.93 -11.44
CA MET A 211 -0.07 10.57 -11.74
C MET A 211 -0.02 9.13 -12.29
N THR A 212 0.87 8.84 -13.24
CA THR A 212 1.05 7.45 -13.70
C THR A 212 1.67 6.58 -12.61
N ALA A 213 1.42 5.26 -12.64
CA ALA A 213 1.98 4.33 -11.67
C ALA A 213 3.53 4.33 -11.69
N GLU A 214 4.15 4.47 -12.87
CA GLU A 214 5.60 4.53 -13.04
C GLU A 214 6.20 5.79 -12.40
N ALA A 215 5.54 6.95 -12.59
CA ALA A 215 5.98 8.19 -11.96
C ALA A 215 5.83 8.12 -10.43
N ALA A 216 4.74 7.53 -9.95
CA ALA A 216 4.52 7.29 -8.52
C ALA A 216 5.59 6.34 -7.95
N ALA A 217 5.87 5.22 -8.61
CA ALA A 217 6.89 4.27 -8.21
C ALA A 217 8.27 4.90 -8.10
N ARG A 218 8.64 5.80 -9.02
CA ARG A 218 9.90 6.54 -8.95
C ARG A 218 10.00 7.40 -7.69
N VAL A 219 8.93 8.11 -7.33
CA VAL A 219 8.89 8.94 -6.11
C VAL A 219 8.97 8.06 -4.87
N ILE A 220 8.21 6.96 -4.83
CA ILE A 220 8.12 6.04 -3.70
C ILE A 220 9.47 5.35 -3.45
N THR A 221 10.04 4.69 -4.45
CA THR A 221 11.29 3.93 -4.29
C THR A 221 12.46 4.84 -3.89
N ASN A 222 12.52 6.07 -4.42
CA ASN A 222 13.50 7.07 -4.01
C ASN A 222 13.31 7.52 -2.55
N ALA A 223 12.05 7.65 -2.09
CA ALA A 223 11.77 8.01 -0.70
C ALA A 223 12.18 6.88 0.27
N ILE A 224 11.88 5.62 -0.08
CA ILE A 224 12.27 4.43 0.69
C ILE A 224 13.81 4.33 0.75
N ALA A 225 14.49 4.51 -0.37
CA ALA A 225 15.95 4.47 -0.42
C ALA A 225 16.58 5.49 0.55
N LYS A 226 16.01 6.71 0.60
CA LYS A 226 16.46 7.81 1.48
C LYS A 226 15.97 7.70 2.93
N GLY A 227 15.19 6.69 3.29
CA GLY A 227 14.61 6.54 4.63
C GLY A 227 13.67 7.68 5.03
N LYS A 228 12.94 8.28 4.07
CA LYS A 228 11.98 9.34 4.38
C LYS A 228 10.84 8.79 5.23
N ARG A 229 10.47 9.50 6.29
CA ARG A 229 9.37 9.11 7.20
C ARG A 229 8.02 9.09 6.51
N GLU A 230 7.77 10.06 5.65
CA GLU A 230 6.54 10.15 4.85
C GLU A 230 6.85 10.68 3.46
N VAL A 231 6.08 10.23 2.47
CA VAL A 231 6.11 10.75 1.11
C VAL A 231 4.71 10.93 0.55
N LEU A 232 4.37 12.16 0.17
CA LEU A 232 3.15 12.47 -0.56
C LEU A 232 3.38 12.20 -2.06
N VAL A 233 2.48 11.44 -2.68
CA VAL A 233 2.60 10.98 -4.08
C VAL A 233 1.37 11.42 -4.87
N GLY A 234 1.50 12.42 -5.72
CA GLY A 234 0.38 12.96 -6.48
C GLY A 234 0.70 14.34 -7.04
N ARG A 235 -0.35 15.11 -7.28
CA ARG A 235 -0.28 16.45 -7.86
C ARG A 235 -0.97 17.46 -6.94
N LYS A 236 -1.78 18.35 -7.52
CA LYS A 236 -2.48 19.44 -6.81
C LYS A 236 -3.45 18.97 -5.72
N GLU A 237 -3.99 17.75 -5.80
CA GLU A 237 -4.86 17.18 -4.78
C GLU A 237 -4.17 17.01 -3.42
N LEU A 238 -2.85 16.95 -3.40
CA LEU A 238 -2.05 16.87 -2.18
C LEU A 238 -2.19 18.15 -1.31
N LEU A 239 -2.60 19.27 -1.91
CA LEU A 239 -2.85 20.51 -1.18
C LEU A 239 -3.92 20.31 -0.07
N MET A 240 -4.88 19.41 -0.28
CA MET A 240 -5.89 19.08 0.72
C MET A 240 -5.29 18.55 2.04
N VAL A 241 -4.13 17.89 2.00
CA VAL A 241 -3.42 17.42 3.20
C VAL A 241 -2.97 18.62 4.06
N TYR A 242 -2.42 19.64 3.43
CA TYR A 242 -2.00 20.89 4.10
C TYR A 242 -3.20 21.70 4.56
N ILE A 243 -4.25 21.82 3.72
CA ILE A 243 -5.49 22.48 4.10
C ILE A 243 -6.09 21.79 5.34
N LYS A 244 -6.11 20.46 5.39
CA LYS A 244 -6.58 19.72 6.58
C LYS A 244 -5.75 20.05 7.82
N ARG A 245 -4.45 20.22 7.67
CA ARG A 245 -3.53 20.48 8.80
C ARG A 245 -3.75 21.88 9.40
N PHE A 246 -3.87 22.90 8.56
CA PHE A 246 -3.88 24.29 9.00
C PHE A 246 -5.28 24.92 9.00
N PHE A 247 -6.20 24.44 8.18
CA PHE A 247 -7.54 24.98 8.01
C PHE A 247 -8.60 23.85 8.01
N PRO A 248 -8.79 23.12 9.14
CA PRO A 248 -9.65 21.93 9.17
C PRO A 248 -11.11 22.23 8.78
N GLY A 249 -11.65 23.40 9.12
CA GLY A 249 -13.00 23.81 8.71
C GLY A 249 -13.14 24.00 7.20
N LEU A 250 -12.16 24.61 6.56
CA LEU A 250 -12.10 24.74 5.10
C LEU A 250 -12.00 23.36 4.43
N CYS A 251 -11.17 22.47 4.96
CA CYS A 251 -11.08 21.11 4.46
C CYS A 251 -12.43 20.39 4.53
N ALA A 252 -13.17 20.49 5.64
CA ALA A 252 -14.48 19.89 5.81
C ALA A 252 -15.51 20.44 4.80
N MET A 253 -15.46 21.74 4.50
CA MET A 253 -16.30 22.36 3.49
C MET A 253 -15.96 21.84 2.08
N LEU A 254 -14.67 21.82 1.71
CA LEU A 254 -14.21 21.35 0.41
C LEU A 254 -14.47 19.83 0.21
N ALA A 255 -14.30 19.04 1.27
CA ALA A 255 -14.55 17.60 1.20
C ALA A 255 -16.00 17.27 0.79
N ARG A 256 -16.99 18.06 1.25
CA ARG A 256 -18.40 17.92 0.85
C ARG A 256 -18.64 18.20 -0.64
N MET A 257 -17.77 19.02 -1.26
CA MET A 257 -17.87 19.36 -2.69
C MET A 257 -17.20 18.33 -3.61
N ILE A 258 -16.45 17.38 -3.04
CA ILE A 258 -15.79 16.35 -3.82
C ILE A 258 -16.85 15.39 -4.37
N LYS A 259 -16.99 15.37 -5.69
CA LYS A 259 -17.79 14.36 -6.40
C LYS A 259 -16.85 13.19 -6.71
N PRO A 260 -17.02 12.03 -6.04
CA PRO A 260 -16.10 10.90 -6.20
C PRO A 260 -16.36 10.08 -7.48
N MET A 261 -17.43 10.40 -8.20
CA MET A 261 -17.87 9.77 -9.47
C MET A 261 -18.04 10.80 -10.56
#